data_c4e75216622b1fc4d410b9f4abd3ee4a
#
_entry.id   c4e75216622b1fc4d410b9f4abd3ee4a
#
_cell.length_a   1.000
_cell.length_b   1.000
_cell.length_c   1.000
_cell.angle_alpha   90.00
_cell.angle_beta   90.00
_cell.angle_gamma   90.00
#
_symmetry.space_group_name_H-M   'P 1'
#
loop_
_entity.id
_entity.type
_entity.pdbx_description
1 polymer ?
#
loop_
_entity_poly.entity_id
_entity_poly.type
_entity_poly.pdbx_seq_one_letter_code
_entity_poly.pdbx_strand_id
1 'polypeptide(L)'
;DMKDYIVKSLDRIEWVANDILEQKELLDFDEFARRYEANVRAMIKEKDLIALKSIIAYTTGLEVKVLPEKEVREGYYRYLCDRTSRADEKIIRDYCFCKACEICQELDIPMQVHTAFGDSPLCDLGKCNPLNMYEVINAYKDTKLILIHAGYPFCEELGFLMNHYENVYG
;
A
#
# COMPACT_ATOMS: atom_id res chain seq x y z
N ASP A 1 25.12 17.32 -18.59
CA ASP A 1 25.74 17.28 -17.25
C ASP A 1 24.68 16.91 -16.23
N MET A 2 24.79 15.73 -15.61
CA MET A 2 23.82 15.25 -14.61
C MET A 2 23.97 15.93 -13.22
N LYS A 3 24.72 17.01 -13.12
CA LYS A 3 25.03 17.69 -11.85
C LYS A 3 23.89 18.54 -11.26
N ASP A 4 22.84 18.79 -12.04
CA ASP A 4 21.76 19.70 -11.66
C ASP A 4 20.44 18.98 -11.32
N TYR A 5 20.44 17.62 -11.27
CA TYR A 5 19.24 16.87 -10.92
C TYR A 5 19.23 16.50 -9.43
N ILE A 6 18.21 16.97 -8.73
CA ILE A 6 17.92 16.51 -7.37
C ILE A 6 17.18 15.18 -7.47
N VAL A 7 17.87 14.09 -7.11
CA VAL A 7 17.24 12.77 -7.02
C VAL A 7 16.62 12.63 -5.64
N LYS A 8 15.33 12.35 -5.59
CA LYS A 8 14.59 12.04 -4.36
C LYS A 8 14.15 10.59 -4.37
N SER A 9 14.06 10.01 -3.18
CA SER A 9 13.81 8.58 -3.00
C SER A 9 12.37 8.31 -2.53
N LEU A 10 11.88 7.14 -2.88
CA LEU A 10 10.70 6.51 -2.32
C LEU A 10 11.01 5.06 -1.98
N ASP A 11 10.25 4.44 -1.06
CA ASP A 11 10.49 3.04 -0.67
C ASP A 11 9.18 2.28 -0.40
N ARG A 12 9.27 0.95 -0.42
CA ARG A 12 8.11 0.05 -0.41
C ARG A 12 7.66 -0.30 0.99
N ILE A 13 6.39 -0.08 1.26
CA ILE A 13 5.76 -0.42 2.54
C ILE A 13 5.68 -1.93 2.79
N GLU A 14 5.61 -2.74 1.71
CA GLU A 14 5.52 -4.19 1.81
C GLU A 14 6.76 -4.81 2.45
N TRP A 15 7.94 -4.24 2.24
CA TRP A 15 9.17 -4.74 2.86
C TRP A 15 9.12 -4.61 4.37
N VAL A 16 8.62 -3.48 4.88
CA VAL A 16 8.48 -3.26 6.32
C VAL A 16 7.55 -4.31 6.95
N ALA A 17 6.42 -4.60 6.29
CA ALA A 17 5.48 -5.63 6.75
C ALA A 17 6.11 -7.03 6.72
N ASN A 18 6.81 -7.37 5.61
CA ASN A 18 7.47 -8.67 5.47
C ASN A 18 8.55 -8.87 6.53
N ASP A 19 9.42 -7.87 6.72
CA ASP A 19 10.49 -7.95 7.72
C ASP A 19 9.98 -8.26 9.13
N ILE A 20 8.81 -7.72 9.49
CA ILE A 20 8.19 -8.00 10.79
C ILE A 20 7.55 -9.40 10.81
N LEU A 21 6.81 -9.76 9.74
CA LEU A 21 6.09 -11.03 9.67
C LEU A 21 7.01 -12.25 9.53
N GLU A 22 8.22 -12.09 8.98
CA GLU A 22 9.22 -13.16 8.80
C GLU A 22 10.06 -13.40 10.06
N GLN A 23 9.96 -12.54 11.06
CA GLN A 23 10.65 -12.75 12.33
C GLN A 23 10.17 -14.04 13.01
N LYS A 24 11.07 -14.72 13.71
CA LYS A 24 10.74 -15.94 14.45
C LYS A 24 9.88 -15.68 15.69
N GLU A 25 9.92 -14.46 16.20
CA GLU A 25 9.11 -14.02 17.32
C GLU A 25 7.65 -13.87 16.88
N LEU A 26 6.74 -14.51 17.61
CA LEU A 26 5.30 -14.32 17.42
C LEU A 26 4.87 -13.09 18.20
N LEU A 27 4.63 -12.01 17.49
CA LEU A 27 4.12 -10.77 18.08
C LEU A 27 2.61 -10.87 18.28
N ASP A 28 2.10 -10.21 19.30
CA ASP A 28 0.67 -9.89 19.32
C ASP A 28 0.35 -8.77 18.29
N PHE A 29 -0.94 -8.59 18.03
CA PHE A 29 -1.36 -7.63 17.00
C PHE A 29 -0.96 -6.19 17.34
N ASP A 30 -1.05 -5.79 18.61
CA ASP A 30 -0.75 -4.42 19.03
C ASP A 30 0.74 -4.11 18.84
N GLU A 31 1.60 -5.06 19.16
CA GLU A 31 3.04 -4.92 18.94
C GLU A 31 3.39 -4.96 17.43
N PHE A 32 2.74 -5.81 16.64
CA PHE A 32 2.87 -5.80 15.18
C PHE A 32 2.51 -4.43 14.59
N ALA A 33 1.34 -3.90 14.95
CA ALA A 33 0.84 -2.62 14.49
C ALA A 33 1.79 -1.47 14.85
N ARG A 34 2.22 -1.46 16.12
CA ARG A 34 3.18 -0.46 16.64
C ARG A 34 4.53 -0.53 15.93
N ARG A 35 5.08 -1.73 15.72
CA ARG A 35 6.37 -1.91 15.00
C ARG A 35 6.24 -1.51 13.54
N TYR A 36 5.13 -1.87 12.88
CA TYR A 36 4.92 -1.50 11.48
C TYR A 36 4.91 0.02 11.32
N GLU A 37 4.11 0.73 12.09
CA GLU A 37 4.05 2.20 12.04
C GLU A 37 5.40 2.83 12.36
N ALA A 38 6.07 2.41 13.44
CA ALA A 38 7.37 2.94 13.84
C ALA A 38 8.43 2.73 12.75
N ASN A 39 8.48 1.54 12.13
CA ASN A 39 9.46 1.21 11.10
C ASN A 39 9.20 1.97 9.79
N VAL A 40 7.92 2.18 9.39
CA VAL A 40 7.58 3.01 8.22
C VAL A 40 8.04 4.45 8.47
N ARG A 41 7.76 5.03 9.64
CA ARG A 41 8.20 6.39 9.99
C ARG A 41 9.73 6.51 10.06
N ALA A 42 10.40 5.51 10.62
CA ALA A 42 11.87 5.45 10.66
C ALA A 42 12.45 5.41 9.23
N MET A 43 11.91 4.55 8.37
CA MET A 43 12.33 4.44 6.97
C MET A 43 12.19 5.77 6.22
N ILE A 44 11.07 6.49 6.40
CA ILE A 44 10.87 7.81 5.79
C ILE A 44 11.95 8.77 6.25
N LYS A 45 12.22 8.84 7.54
CA LYS A 45 13.19 9.77 8.13
C LYS A 45 14.63 9.44 7.75
N GLU A 46 15.02 8.17 7.85
CA GLU A 46 16.41 7.72 7.63
C GLU A 46 16.83 7.84 6.16
N LYS A 47 15.88 7.61 5.25
CA LYS A 47 16.14 7.65 3.80
C LYS A 47 15.73 8.97 3.14
N ASP A 48 15.29 9.96 3.89
CA ASP A 48 14.76 11.25 3.39
C ASP A 48 13.73 11.04 2.26
N LEU A 49 12.75 10.15 2.51
CA LEU A 49 11.76 9.80 1.50
C LEU A 49 10.76 10.93 1.30
N ILE A 50 10.42 11.20 0.05
CA ILE A 50 9.38 12.18 -0.31
C ILE A 50 8.03 11.53 -0.64
N ALA A 51 7.99 10.21 -0.71
CA ALA A 51 6.80 9.41 -0.97
C ALA A 51 6.98 8.00 -0.42
N LEU A 52 5.87 7.33 -0.10
CA LEU A 52 5.84 5.89 0.07
C LEU A 52 5.45 5.21 -1.26
N LYS A 53 5.80 3.93 -1.40
CA LYS A 53 5.43 3.10 -2.55
C LYS A 53 4.69 1.87 -2.09
N SER A 54 3.61 1.52 -2.80
CA SER A 54 2.97 0.20 -2.67
C SER A 54 2.98 -0.57 -3.99
N ILE A 55 3.21 -1.86 -3.88
CA ILE A 55 3.11 -2.86 -4.96
C ILE A 55 2.06 -3.92 -4.64
N ILE A 56 1.08 -3.58 -3.81
CA ILE A 56 0.02 -4.50 -3.35
C ILE A 56 -0.71 -5.18 -4.52
N ALA A 57 -0.75 -4.54 -5.69
CA ALA A 57 -1.27 -5.11 -6.94
C ALA A 57 -0.70 -6.50 -7.25
N TYR A 58 0.59 -6.73 -6.97
CA TYR A 58 1.26 -8.01 -7.24
C TYR A 58 0.96 -9.10 -6.20
N THR A 59 0.49 -8.74 -5.03
CA THR A 59 0.27 -9.66 -3.92
C THR A 59 -1.20 -10.02 -3.76
N THR A 60 -2.01 -9.09 -3.29
CA THR A 60 -3.43 -9.30 -2.98
C THR A 60 -4.39 -8.50 -3.85
N GLY A 61 -3.86 -7.62 -4.72
CA GLY A 61 -4.65 -6.81 -5.64
C GLY A 61 -5.02 -5.44 -5.07
N LEU A 62 -5.59 -4.59 -5.94
CA LEU A 62 -5.93 -3.20 -5.62
C LEU A 62 -7.27 -3.03 -4.89
N GLU A 63 -8.05 -4.10 -4.71
CA GLU A 63 -9.28 -4.06 -3.91
C GLU A 63 -8.94 -4.01 -2.40
N VAL A 64 -8.34 -2.90 -1.98
CA VAL A 64 -7.99 -2.68 -0.57
C VAL A 64 -9.24 -2.39 0.25
N LYS A 65 -9.44 -3.14 1.33
CA LYS A 65 -10.57 -3.01 2.25
C LYS A 65 -10.19 -2.23 3.50
N VAL A 66 -11.06 -1.31 3.89
CA VAL A 66 -10.95 -0.57 5.16
C VAL A 66 -11.74 -1.33 6.22
N LEU A 67 -11.07 -2.29 6.87
CA LEU A 67 -11.72 -3.19 7.82
C LEU A 67 -11.72 -2.64 9.25
N PRO A 68 -12.75 -2.96 10.05
CA PRO A 68 -12.74 -2.69 11.48
C PRO A 68 -11.56 -3.38 12.16
N GLU A 69 -10.94 -2.74 13.14
CA GLU A 69 -9.77 -3.27 13.86
C GLU A 69 -9.98 -4.69 14.38
N LYS A 70 -11.19 -5.01 14.85
CA LYS A 70 -11.54 -6.34 15.33
C LYS A 70 -11.34 -7.40 14.25
N GLU A 71 -11.79 -7.15 13.03
CA GLU A 71 -11.64 -8.08 11.90
C GLU A 71 -10.19 -8.24 11.49
N VAL A 72 -9.45 -7.13 11.49
CA VAL A 72 -8.00 -7.15 11.20
C VAL A 72 -7.26 -7.99 12.23
N ARG A 73 -7.55 -7.80 13.51
CA ARG A 73 -6.95 -8.54 14.63
C ARG A 73 -7.23 -10.04 14.53
N GLU A 74 -8.49 -10.41 14.25
CA GLU A 74 -8.86 -11.81 14.04
C GLU A 74 -8.16 -12.41 12.82
N GLY A 75 -8.09 -11.68 11.69
CA GLY A 75 -7.37 -12.10 10.50
C GLY A 75 -5.87 -12.28 10.75
N TYR A 76 -5.26 -11.38 11.51
CA TYR A 76 -3.86 -11.47 11.91
C TYR A 76 -3.56 -12.77 12.67
N TYR A 77 -4.36 -13.11 13.68
CA TYR A 77 -4.14 -14.34 14.44
C TYR A 77 -4.40 -15.60 13.61
N ARG A 78 -5.40 -15.60 12.72
CA ARG A 78 -5.60 -16.72 11.79
C ARG A 78 -4.39 -16.88 10.85
N TYR A 79 -3.85 -15.78 10.32
CA TYR A 79 -2.65 -15.81 9.50
C TYR A 79 -1.42 -16.34 10.27
N LEU A 80 -1.27 -16.02 11.53
CA LEU A 80 -0.19 -16.60 12.35
C LEU A 80 -0.32 -18.13 12.49
N CYS A 81 -1.54 -18.66 12.52
CA CYS A 81 -1.81 -20.10 12.57
C CYS A 81 -1.62 -20.78 11.21
N ASP A 82 -1.99 -20.11 10.12
CA ASP A 82 -1.84 -20.62 8.75
C ASP A 82 -1.30 -19.54 7.80
N ARG A 83 0.03 -19.51 7.66
CA ARG A 83 0.76 -18.58 6.80
C ARG A 83 0.48 -18.76 5.30
N THR A 84 -0.25 -19.81 4.91
CA THR A 84 -0.63 -20.07 3.52
C THR A 84 -1.99 -19.49 3.14
N SER A 85 -2.76 -19.01 4.12
CA SER A 85 -4.07 -18.39 3.93
C SER A 85 -3.96 -17.05 3.19
N ARG A 86 -4.30 -17.07 1.90
CA ARG A 86 -4.31 -15.85 1.06
C ARG A 86 -5.37 -14.82 1.51
N ALA A 87 -6.48 -15.29 2.06
CA ALA A 87 -7.53 -14.41 2.56
C ALA A 87 -7.06 -13.64 3.80
N ASP A 88 -6.39 -14.30 4.74
CA ASP A 88 -5.88 -13.67 5.95
C ASP A 88 -4.63 -12.81 5.65
N GLU A 89 -3.77 -13.23 4.71
CA GLU A 89 -2.69 -12.38 4.19
C GLU A 89 -3.24 -11.06 3.64
N LYS A 90 -4.34 -11.14 2.86
CA LYS A 90 -4.98 -9.95 2.31
C LYS A 90 -5.42 -8.97 3.39
N ILE A 91 -6.05 -9.45 4.46
CA ILE A 91 -6.48 -8.61 5.58
C ILE A 91 -5.29 -7.82 6.17
N ILE A 92 -4.15 -8.47 6.36
CA ILE A 92 -2.95 -7.83 6.91
C ILE A 92 -2.36 -6.82 5.90
N ARG A 93 -2.32 -7.17 4.61
CA ARG A 93 -1.81 -6.27 3.56
C ARG A 93 -2.68 -5.02 3.43
N ASP A 94 -4.00 -5.20 3.44
CA ASP A 94 -4.95 -4.10 3.39
C ASP A 94 -4.79 -3.17 4.61
N TYR A 95 -4.65 -3.74 5.82
CA TYR A 95 -4.36 -2.97 7.04
C TYR A 95 -3.05 -2.16 6.92
N CYS A 96 -1.96 -2.80 6.48
CA CYS A 96 -0.69 -2.11 6.31
C CYS A 96 -0.78 -0.96 5.29
N PHE A 97 -1.51 -1.18 4.19
CA PHE A 97 -1.76 -0.15 3.19
C PHE A 97 -2.54 1.04 3.78
N CYS A 98 -3.64 0.76 4.49
CA CYS A 98 -4.45 1.77 5.15
C CYS A 98 -3.62 2.58 6.18
N LYS A 99 -2.84 1.90 7.01
CA LYS A 99 -1.95 2.55 7.97
C LYS A 99 -0.89 3.42 7.29
N ALA A 100 -0.35 2.98 6.16
CA ALA A 100 0.59 3.80 5.38
C ALA A 100 -0.09 5.04 4.76
N CYS A 101 -1.37 4.94 4.35
CA CYS A 101 -2.15 6.12 3.92
C CYS A 101 -2.30 7.14 5.05
N GLU A 102 -2.60 6.70 6.28
CA GLU A 102 -2.67 7.58 7.47
C GLU A 102 -1.34 8.31 7.69
N ILE A 103 -0.21 7.59 7.62
CA ILE A 103 1.12 8.17 7.77
C ILE A 103 1.41 9.19 6.65
N CYS A 104 1.06 8.87 5.41
CA CYS A 104 1.21 9.78 4.27
C CYS A 104 0.42 11.07 4.46
N GLN A 105 -0.82 10.95 4.92
CA GLN A 105 -1.68 12.09 5.21
C GLN A 105 -1.10 12.99 6.31
N GLU A 106 -0.66 12.40 7.43
CA GLU A 106 -0.07 13.14 8.55
C GLU A 106 1.22 13.88 8.17
N LEU A 107 2.04 13.29 7.32
CA LEU A 107 3.33 13.84 6.90
C LEU A 107 3.24 14.67 5.60
N ASP A 108 2.06 14.81 5.02
CA ASP A 108 1.79 15.48 3.74
C ASP A 108 2.68 14.97 2.57
N ILE A 109 2.97 13.67 2.55
CA ILE A 109 3.70 13.00 1.47
C ILE A 109 2.76 12.10 0.66
N PRO A 110 2.98 11.90 -0.65
CA PRO A 110 2.12 11.04 -1.45
C PRO A 110 2.42 9.56 -1.24
N MET A 111 1.40 8.73 -1.51
CA MET A 111 1.52 7.29 -1.70
C MET A 111 1.51 6.96 -3.19
N GLN A 112 2.63 6.46 -3.71
CA GLN A 112 2.69 5.94 -5.07
C GLN A 112 2.22 4.49 -5.08
N VAL A 113 1.28 4.15 -5.95
CA VAL A 113 0.68 2.80 -6.04
C VAL A 113 0.89 2.23 -7.43
N HIS A 114 1.44 1.01 -7.48
CA HIS A 114 1.51 0.25 -8.73
C HIS A 114 0.10 -0.16 -9.14
N THR A 115 -0.31 0.22 -10.36
CA THR A 115 -1.58 -0.18 -10.96
C THR A 115 -1.35 -0.84 -12.32
N ALA A 116 -2.37 -1.52 -12.82
CA ALA A 116 -2.40 -1.97 -14.20
C ALA A 116 -1.32 -3.00 -14.58
N PHE A 117 -0.69 -2.83 -15.74
CA PHE A 117 0.29 -3.74 -16.30
C PHE A 117 1.53 -3.86 -15.41
N GLY A 118 2.00 -5.10 -15.23
CA GLY A 118 3.18 -5.39 -14.42
C GLY A 118 3.90 -6.65 -14.89
N ASP A 119 4.92 -7.05 -14.12
CA ASP A 119 5.74 -8.20 -14.45
C ASP A 119 4.93 -9.50 -14.41
N SER A 120 4.83 -10.17 -15.57
CA SER A 120 4.23 -11.50 -15.69
C SER A 120 5.20 -12.54 -15.14
N PRO A 121 4.73 -13.63 -14.50
CA PRO A 121 3.34 -14.08 -14.35
C PRO A 121 2.67 -13.62 -13.06
N LEU A 122 3.26 -12.72 -12.29
CA LEU A 122 2.82 -12.37 -10.94
C LEU A 122 1.58 -11.45 -10.90
N CYS A 123 1.33 -10.73 -11.99
CA CYS A 123 0.25 -9.74 -12.06
C CYS A 123 -1.04 -10.36 -12.60
N ASP A 124 -2.06 -10.47 -11.75
CA ASP A 124 -3.44 -10.69 -12.18
C ASP A 124 -4.04 -9.35 -12.63
N LEU A 125 -4.12 -9.15 -13.94
CA LEU A 125 -4.54 -7.88 -14.52
C LEU A 125 -5.91 -7.41 -14.03
N GLY A 126 -6.85 -8.33 -13.81
CA GLY A 126 -8.18 -7.99 -13.27
C GLY A 126 -8.13 -7.39 -11.87
N LYS A 127 -7.14 -7.81 -11.06
CA LYS A 127 -6.90 -7.26 -9.72
C LYS A 127 -6.13 -5.96 -9.72
N CYS A 128 -5.52 -5.60 -10.87
CA CYS A 128 -4.68 -4.41 -11.03
C CYS A 128 -5.43 -3.23 -11.67
N ASN A 129 -6.75 -3.36 -11.91
CA ASN A 129 -7.58 -2.26 -12.37
C ASN A 129 -7.67 -1.18 -11.29
N PRO A 130 -7.32 0.09 -11.59
CA PRO A 130 -7.36 1.18 -10.60
C PRO A 130 -8.75 1.43 -10.01
N LEU A 131 -9.85 1.07 -10.69
CA LEU A 131 -11.20 1.17 -10.14
C LEU A 131 -11.39 0.33 -8.87
N ASN A 132 -10.61 -0.73 -8.68
CA ASN A 132 -10.67 -1.53 -7.46
C ASN A 132 -10.30 -0.74 -6.19
N MET A 133 -9.69 0.45 -6.34
CA MET A 133 -9.27 1.30 -5.20
C MET A 133 -10.37 2.24 -4.69
N TYR A 134 -11.62 2.15 -5.18
CA TYR A 134 -12.69 3.06 -4.78
C TYR A 134 -12.86 3.21 -3.26
N GLU A 135 -12.79 2.13 -2.52
CA GLU A 135 -13.00 2.14 -1.08
C GLU A 135 -11.92 2.95 -0.37
N VAL A 136 -10.65 2.68 -0.68
CA VAL A 136 -9.52 3.38 -0.06
C VAL A 136 -9.42 4.84 -0.52
N ILE A 137 -9.71 5.15 -1.79
CA ILE A 137 -9.74 6.53 -2.31
C ILE A 137 -10.75 7.38 -1.52
N ASN A 138 -11.92 6.83 -1.25
CA ASN A 138 -12.97 7.53 -0.51
C ASN A 138 -12.71 7.61 1.00
N ALA A 139 -12.05 6.61 1.58
CA ALA A 139 -11.73 6.58 3.00
C ALA A 139 -10.58 7.56 3.36
N TYR A 140 -9.59 7.70 2.47
CA TYR A 140 -8.38 8.50 2.69
C TYR A 140 -8.31 9.71 1.74
N LYS A 141 -9.29 10.60 1.82
CA LYS A 141 -9.44 11.74 0.91
C LYS A 141 -8.29 12.75 0.96
N ASP A 142 -7.60 12.81 2.08
CA ASP A 142 -6.47 13.72 2.26
C ASP A 142 -5.12 13.07 1.92
N THR A 143 -5.10 11.78 1.60
CA THR A 143 -3.90 11.08 1.10
C THR A 143 -3.78 11.26 -0.41
N LYS A 144 -2.67 11.83 -0.87
CA LYS A 144 -2.35 11.97 -2.29
C LYS A 144 -1.94 10.61 -2.87
N LEU A 145 -2.79 9.99 -3.69
CA LEU A 145 -2.57 8.69 -4.31
C LEU A 145 -2.07 8.87 -5.75
N ILE A 146 -0.82 8.49 -6.03
CA ILE A 146 -0.23 8.53 -7.37
C ILE A 146 -0.32 7.13 -7.97
N LEU A 147 -1.26 6.94 -8.92
CA LEU A 147 -1.51 5.66 -9.58
C LEU A 147 -0.66 5.56 -10.85
N ILE A 148 0.44 4.81 -10.78
CA ILE A 148 1.46 4.80 -11.83
C ILE A 148 1.13 3.87 -13.01
N HIS A 149 1.93 4.00 -14.08
CA HIS A 149 1.83 3.27 -15.35
C HIS A 149 0.64 3.68 -16.23
N ALA A 150 0.13 4.91 -16.03
CA ALA A 150 -1.05 5.43 -16.74
C ALA A 150 -2.27 4.49 -16.68
N GLY A 151 -2.32 3.59 -15.68
CA GLY A 151 -3.38 2.59 -15.55
C GLY A 151 -3.46 1.56 -16.68
N TYR A 152 -2.47 1.48 -17.59
CA TYR A 152 -2.56 0.63 -18.79
C TYR A 152 -2.82 -0.85 -18.46
N PRO A 153 -3.84 -1.53 -19.08
CA PRO A 153 -4.69 -1.04 -20.18
C PRO A 153 -5.95 -0.27 -19.74
N PHE A 154 -6.14 0.03 -18.47
CA PHE A 154 -7.31 0.70 -17.88
C PHE A 154 -7.12 2.23 -17.82
N CYS A 155 -6.63 2.82 -18.93
CA CYS A 155 -6.32 4.25 -18.97
C CYS A 155 -7.57 5.14 -18.82
N GLU A 156 -8.71 4.71 -19.36
CA GLU A 156 -9.97 5.44 -19.26
C GLU A 156 -10.50 5.44 -17.82
N GLU A 157 -10.39 4.29 -17.13
CA GLU A 157 -10.76 4.13 -15.74
C GLU A 157 -9.89 5.01 -14.83
N LEU A 158 -8.57 5.06 -15.08
CA LEU A 158 -7.69 5.97 -14.35
C LEU A 158 -8.05 7.43 -14.62
N GLY A 159 -8.28 7.78 -15.89
CA GLY A 159 -8.73 9.12 -16.28
C GLY A 159 -10.03 9.53 -15.59
N PHE A 160 -10.97 8.59 -15.46
CA PHE A 160 -12.19 8.80 -14.70
C PHE A 160 -11.91 9.10 -13.22
N LEU A 161 -11.06 8.30 -12.56
CA LEU A 161 -10.70 8.50 -11.15
C LEU A 161 -10.04 9.87 -10.94
N MET A 162 -9.08 10.24 -11.78
CA MET A 162 -8.38 11.53 -11.69
C MET A 162 -9.31 12.74 -11.88
N ASN A 163 -10.37 12.57 -12.68
CA ASN A 163 -11.36 13.62 -12.89
C ASN A 163 -12.37 13.75 -11.74
N HIS A 164 -12.61 12.65 -10.99
CA HIS A 164 -13.64 12.60 -9.95
C HIS A 164 -13.09 12.79 -8.54
N TYR A 165 -11.83 12.50 -8.30
CA TYR A 165 -11.21 12.49 -6.97
C TYR A 165 -9.99 13.41 -6.93
N GLU A 166 -10.07 14.43 -6.06
CA GLU A 166 -9.01 15.45 -5.92
C GLU A 166 -7.69 14.87 -5.37
N ASN A 167 -7.77 13.71 -4.71
CA ASN A 167 -6.63 13.01 -4.12
C ASN A 167 -6.01 11.95 -5.03
N VAL A 168 -6.47 11.80 -6.29
CA VAL A 168 -5.95 10.82 -7.26
C VAL A 168 -5.15 11.52 -8.35
N TYR A 169 -3.95 11.00 -8.59
CA TYR A 169 -2.99 11.44 -9.59
C TYR A 169 -2.53 10.25 -10.45
N GLY A 170 -2.10 10.49 -11.72
CA GLY A 170 -1.64 9.46 -12.65
C GLY A 170 -0.41 9.84 -13.46
#